data_c9c0235659040424b7b9c547ab0a3a94
#
_entry.id   c9c0235659040424b7b9c547ab0a3a94
#
_cell.length_a   1.000
_cell.length_b   1.000
_cell.length_c   1.000
_cell.angle_alpha   90.00
_cell.angle_beta   90.00
_cell.angle_gamma   90.00
#
_symmetry.space_group_name_H-M   'P 1'
#
loop_
_entity.id
_entity.type
_entity.pdbx_description
1 polymer ?
#
loop_
_entity_poly.entity_id
_entity_poly.type
_entity_poly.pdbx_seq_one_letter_code
_entity_poly.pdbx_strand_id
1 'polypeptide(L)'
;MIRVSQLKLSIPHTKEQLEKKLVRQLHIRPEELISYQIRRQSLDARKKPELFYVYTVDVKVKNEAMLLKHKKGSNVSHIEERPYQVPPHGTEKLNGRPVIVGSGPAGLFCAYVLAKEGYRPLVLERGADVEKRKSDVDHFWETGVLNPDSNVQFGEGGAGTFSDGKLNTLVKDKNGRNRFVLETFVKFGAAEDILYVQKPHIGTDILIEVVRKMREEILRLGGEFSFHSQVTDLLVEQHCLQVNGTEEIPAGVAVFAIGHSARDTFEMLN
;
A
#
# COMPACT_ATOMS: atom_id res chain seq x y z
N MET A 1 4.63 1.58 24.47
CA MET A 1 5.15 2.83 23.86
C MET A 1 4.31 4.03 24.27
N ILE A 2 4.90 5.23 24.20
CA ILE A 2 4.25 6.49 24.55
C ILE A 2 4.02 7.28 23.24
N ARG A 3 2.82 7.80 23.04
CA ARG A 3 2.51 8.73 21.95
C ARG A 3 2.54 10.16 22.45
N VAL A 4 3.32 11.00 21.77
CA VAL A 4 3.37 12.45 21.98
C VAL A 4 2.66 13.11 20.81
N SER A 5 1.60 13.84 21.09
CA SER A 5 0.79 14.55 20.09
C SER A 5 1.00 16.06 20.21
N GLN A 6 0.62 16.81 19.16
CA GLN A 6 0.69 18.28 19.10
C GLN A 6 2.11 18.83 19.32
N LEU A 7 3.13 18.09 18.90
CA LEU A 7 4.50 18.56 18.98
C LEU A 7 4.76 19.54 17.83
N LYS A 8 4.83 20.84 18.15
CA LYS A 8 4.92 21.93 17.17
C LYS A 8 6.35 22.42 17.04
N LEU A 9 6.87 22.46 15.79
CA LEU A 9 8.19 23.03 15.43
C LEU A 9 8.07 24.01 14.28
N SER A 10 8.93 25.03 14.27
CA SER A 10 9.05 25.99 13.18
C SER A 10 9.60 25.32 11.92
N ILE A 11 9.35 25.92 10.77
CA ILE A 11 9.90 25.50 9.48
C ILE A 11 10.93 26.54 9.03
N PRO A 12 12.16 26.14 8.65
CA PRO A 12 12.72 24.80 8.71
C PRO A 12 13.16 24.38 10.11
N HIS A 13 13.39 23.08 10.35
CA HIS A 13 14.06 22.55 11.54
C HIS A 13 14.80 21.25 11.20
N THR A 14 15.72 20.87 12.10
CA THR A 14 16.52 19.65 11.96
C THR A 14 15.95 18.49 12.81
N LYS A 15 16.45 17.27 12.55
CA LYS A 15 16.11 16.09 13.33
C LYS A 15 16.48 16.26 14.81
N GLU A 16 17.63 16.85 15.09
CA GLU A 16 18.11 17.11 16.45
C GLU A 16 17.19 18.11 17.19
N GLN A 17 16.61 19.07 16.48
CA GLN A 17 15.64 20.00 17.07
C GLN A 17 14.32 19.28 17.44
N LEU A 18 13.88 18.31 16.62
CA LEU A 18 12.74 17.45 16.95
C LEU A 18 13.03 16.60 18.19
N GLU A 19 14.19 15.96 18.27
CA GLU A 19 14.62 15.17 19.44
C GLU A 19 14.70 16.01 20.71
N LYS A 20 15.34 17.17 20.65
CA LYS A 20 15.39 18.12 21.78
C LYS A 20 14.00 18.54 22.24
N LYS A 21 13.07 18.74 21.30
CA LYS A 21 11.69 19.09 21.62
C LYS A 21 10.94 17.94 22.29
N LEU A 22 11.15 16.69 21.83
CA LEU A 22 10.60 15.48 22.45
C LEU A 22 11.10 15.31 23.89
N VAL A 23 12.41 15.39 24.10
CA VAL A 23 13.05 15.30 25.42
C VAL A 23 12.47 16.35 26.40
N ARG A 24 12.34 17.59 25.95
CA ARG A 24 11.73 18.67 26.75
C ARG A 24 10.26 18.42 27.05
N GLN A 25 9.47 17.98 26.06
CA GLN A 25 8.04 17.71 26.21
C GLN A 25 7.78 16.55 27.19
N LEU A 26 8.65 15.56 27.18
CA LEU A 26 8.58 14.40 28.08
C LEU A 26 9.23 14.65 29.44
N HIS A 27 10.00 15.75 29.61
CA HIS A 27 10.79 16.06 30.79
C HIS A 27 11.72 14.90 31.22
N ILE A 28 12.45 14.36 30.23
CA ILE A 28 13.42 13.27 30.39
C ILE A 28 14.82 13.78 30.05
N ARG A 29 15.84 13.01 30.45
CA ARG A 29 17.20 13.24 29.98
C ARG A 29 17.39 12.65 28.57
N PRO A 30 18.29 13.22 27.75
CA PRO A 30 18.52 12.72 26.38
C PRO A 30 18.80 11.22 26.30
N GLU A 31 19.56 10.68 27.21
CA GLU A 31 19.93 9.25 27.28
C GLU A 31 18.79 8.33 27.73
N GLU A 32 17.65 8.87 28.12
CA GLU A 32 16.43 8.11 28.40
C GLU A 32 15.54 7.90 27.17
N LEU A 33 15.77 8.67 26.10
CA LEU A 33 15.13 8.48 24.81
C LEU A 33 15.82 7.32 24.07
N ILE A 34 15.13 6.19 23.90
CA ILE A 34 15.68 5.00 23.23
C ILE A 34 15.49 5.11 21.72
N SER A 35 14.28 5.40 21.28
CA SER A 35 13.91 5.56 19.87
C SER A 35 12.62 6.34 19.73
N TYR A 36 12.37 6.85 18.52
CA TYR A 36 11.08 7.43 18.19
C TYR A 36 10.72 7.18 16.73
N GLN A 37 9.43 7.24 16.45
CA GLN A 37 8.88 7.13 15.11
C GLN A 37 7.83 8.21 14.87
N ILE A 38 7.98 8.97 13.79
CA ILE A 38 6.98 9.94 13.39
C ILE A 38 5.78 9.18 12.84
N ARG A 39 4.59 9.45 13.40
CA ARG A 39 3.33 8.83 12.97
C ARG A 39 2.49 9.78 12.12
N ARG A 40 2.65 11.06 12.35
CA ARG A 40 1.94 12.09 11.59
C ARG A 40 2.74 13.38 11.57
N GLN A 41 2.76 14.01 10.41
CA GLN A 41 3.22 15.37 10.19
C GLN A 41 2.14 16.16 9.47
N SER A 42 1.74 17.29 10.01
CA SER A 42 0.78 18.20 9.38
C SER A 42 1.29 19.63 9.41
N LEU A 43 0.94 20.41 8.38
CA LEU A 43 1.29 21.82 8.29
C LEU A 43 0.26 22.66 9.08
N ASP A 44 0.76 23.49 10.00
CA ASP A 44 -0.03 24.57 10.63
C ASP A 44 0.36 25.93 10.02
N ALA A 45 -0.50 26.45 9.16
CA ALA A 45 -0.35 27.74 8.48
C ALA A 45 -1.43 28.76 8.89
N ARG A 46 -2.04 28.60 10.05
CA ARG A 46 -3.16 29.46 10.51
C ARG A 46 -2.72 30.87 10.88
N LYS A 47 -1.44 31.07 11.23
CA LYS A 47 -0.89 32.36 11.64
C LYS A 47 0.26 32.76 10.70
N LYS A 48 -0.04 33.07 9.43
CA LYS A 48 0.96 33.56 8.49
C LYS A 48 1.57 34.88 8.99
N PRO A 49 2.88 35.10 8.77
CA PRO A 49 3.83 34.30 7.98
C PRO A 49 4.44 33.10 8.73
N GLU A 50 4.12 32.88 9.99
CA GLU A 50 4.69 31.81 10.78
C GLU A 50 4.11 30.45 10.34
N LEU A 51 5.00 29.56 9.88
CA LEU A 51 4.65 28.21 9.47
C LEU A 51 5.26 27.19 10.45
N PHE A 52 4.48 26.19 10.79
CA PHE A 52 4.93 25.12 11.69
C PHE A 52 4.56 23.76 11.15
N TYR A 53 5.40 22.77 11.44
CA TYR A 53 4.97 21.38 11.43
C TYR A 53 4.45 20.97 12.81
N VAL A 54 3.33 20.24 12.80
CA VAL A 54 2.75 19.63 14.00
C VAL A 54 2.88 18.11 13.87
N TYR A 55 3.59 17.52 14.80
CA TYR A 55 3.89 16.10 14.81
C TYR A 55 3.06 15.31 15.82
N THR A 56 2.78 14.06 15.47
CA THR A 56 2.46 12.97 16.40
C THR A 56 3.60 11.97 16.30
N VAL A 57 4.20 11.65 17.43
CA VAL A 57 5.41 10.81 17.50
C VAL A 57 5.21 9.72 18.54
N ASP A 58 5.49 8.48 18.16
CA ASP A 58 5.57 7.38 19.11
C ASP A 58 7.00 7.24 19.61
N VAL A 59 7.16 7.13 20.92
CA VAL A 59 8.45 7.21 21.61
C VAL A 59 8.63 6.00 22.49
N LYS A 60 9.84 5.43 22.49
CA LYS A 60 10.28 4.43 23.43
C LYS A 60 11.29 5.06 24.37
N VAL A 61 11.03 4.97 25.68
CA VAL A 61 11.87 5.54 26.73
C VAL A 61 12.16 4.53 27.82
N LYS A 62 13.21 4.76 28.65
CA LYS A 62 13.63 3.82 29.68
C LYS A 62 12.59 3.53 30.76
N ASN A 63 11.77 4.53 31.15
CA ASN A 63 10.81 4.42 32.28
C ASN A 63 9.40 4.86 31.87
N GLU A 64 8.76 4.17 30.91
CA GLU A 64 7.44 4.50 30.38
C GLU A 64 6.34 4.59 31.45
N ALA A 65 6.31 3.63 32.39
CA ALA A 65 5.28 3.55 33.42
C ALA A 65 5.30 4.77 34.37
N MET A 66 6.47 5.27 34.70
CA MET A 66 6.64 6.45 35.55
C MET A 66 6.19 7.72 34.87
N LEU A 67 6.54 7.88 33.57
CA LEU A 67 6.10 9.02 32.77
C LEU A 67 4.59 9.10 32.61
N LEU A 68 3.93 7.97 32.41
CA LEU A 68 2.48 7.89 32.22
C LEU A 68 1.70 8.23 33.50
N LYS A 69 2.24 7.92 34.68
CA LYS A 69 1.64 8.29 35.99
C LYS A 69 1.62 9.80 36.20
N HIS A 70 2.68 10.50 35.79
CA HIS A 70 2.81 11.94 36.01
C HIS A 70 2.18 12.82 34.93
N LYS A 71 1.80 12.26 33.79
CA LYS A 71 1.34 13.03 32.63
C LYS A 71 -0.09 12.71 32.14
N LYS A 72 -0.97 12.25 33.01
CA LYS A 72 -2.39 12.08 32.69
C LYS A 72 -3.01 13.42 32.29
N GLY A 73 -3.65 13.49 31.10
CA GLY A 73 -4.32 14.67 30.58
C GLY A 73 -3.47 15.61 29.72
N SER A 74 -2.20 15.31 29.48
CA SER A 74 -1.34 16.02 28.51
C SER A 74 -1.43 15.39 27.13
N ASN A 75 -0.77 16.00 26.13
CA ASN A 75 -0.62 15.45 24.78
C ASN A 75 0.26 14.17 24.73
N VAL A 76 0.25 13.40 25.83
CA VAL A 76 1.03 12.18 26.06
C VAL A 76 0.08 11.07 26.47
N SER A 77 0.10 9.96 25.73
CA SER A 77 -0.76 8.79 25.98
C SER A 77 0.00 7.49 25.81
N HIS A 78 -0.45 6.45 26.52
CA HIS A 78 0.02 5.09 26.25
C HIS A 78 -0.59 4.57 24.97
N ILE A 79 0.19 3.86 24.17
CA ILE A 79 -0.28 3.14 22.99
C ILE A 79 0.26 1.72 22.96
N GLU A 80 -0.56 0.84 22.43
CA GLU A 80 -0.15 -0.49 21.98
C GLU A 80 -0.02 -0.48 20.46
N GLU A 81 1.11 -0.94 19.96
CA GLU A 81 1.30 -1.11 18.53
C GLU A 81 0.55 -2.37 18.08
N ARG A 82 -0.32 -2.22 17.09
CA ARG A 82 -1.08 -3.32 16.49
C ARG A 82 -0.74 -3.38 15.01
N PRO A 83 0.39 -4.02 14.64
CA PRO A 83 0.71 -4.23 13.24
C PRO A 83 -0.34 -5.14 12.59
N TYR A 84 -0.53 -4.98 11.29
CA TYR A 84 -1.36 -5.91 10.54
C TYR A 84 -0.79 -7.32 10.64
N GLN A 85 -1.66 -8.27 10.92
CA GLN A 85 -1.34 -9.70 10.94
C GLN A 85 -2.18 -10.39 9.89
N VAL A 86 -1.53 -11.21 9.08
CA VAL A 86 -2.24 -12.10 8.14
C VAL A 86 -3.03 -13.11 8.99
N PRO A 87 -4.31 -13.37 8.65
CA PRO A 87 -5.08 -14.39 9.34
C PRO A 87 -4.36 -15.75 9.32
N PRO A 88 -4.52 -16.58 10.36
CA PRO A 88 -3.93 -17.91 10.36
C PRO A 88 -4.49 -18.76 9.22
N HIS A 89 -3.68 -19.66 8.70
CA HIS A 89 -4.06 -20.58 7.64
C HIS A 89 -5.16 -21.54 8.14
N GLY A 90 -6.06 -21.93 7.23
CA GLY A 90 -6.97 -23.02 7.44
C GLY A 90 -6.26 -24.38 7.40
N THR A 91 -7.01 -25.44 7.70
CA THR A 91 -6.50 -26.82 7.68
C THR A 91 -6.80 -27.55 6.37
N GLU A 92 -7.69 -27.01 5.55
CA GLU A 92 -8.05 -27.58 4.25
C GLU A 92 -6.97 -27.35 3.21
N LYS A 93 -6.67 -28.37 2.44
CA LYS A 93 -5.76 -28.24 1.29
C LYS A 93 -6.49 -27.59 0.13
N LEU A 94 -5.86 -26.59 -0.47
CA LEU A 94 -6.36 -26.01 -1.73
C LEU A 94 -6.23 -27.03 -2.86
N ASN A 95 -7.27 -27.11 -3.69
CA ASN A 95 -7.23 -27.86 -4.94
C ASN A 95 -6.61 -26.96 -6.04
N GLY A 96 -5.30 -26.97 -6.12
CA GLY A 96 -4.54 -26.11 -7.01
C GLY A 96 -4.08 -24.79 -6.38
N ARG A 97 -3.46 -23.96 -7.17
CA ARG A 97 -3.00 -22.63 -6.76
C ARG A 97 -4.12 -21.58 -6.86
N PRO A 98 -4.12 -20.53 -6.01
CA PRO A 98 -5.04 -19.42 -6.18
C PRO A 98 -4.80 -18.70 -7.50
N VAL A 99 -5.87 -18.35 -8.20
CA VAL A 99 -5.82 -17.51 -9.41
C VAL A 99 -6.41 -16.13 -9.10
N ILE A 100 -5.69 -15.07 -9.45
CA ILE A 100 -6.08 -13.70 -9.21
C ILE A 100 -6.32 -13.03 -10.56
N VAL A 101 -7.52 -12.51 -10.76
CA VAL A 101 -7.93 -11.83 -11.99
C VAL A 101 -7.79 -10.33 -11.80
N GLY A 102 -6.82 -9.75 -12.50
CA GLY A 102 -6.44 -8.34 -12.43
C GLY A 102 -5.22 -8.08 -11.54
N SER A 103 -4.28 -7.29 -12.06
CA SER A 103 -3.06 -6.87 -11.39
C SER A 103 -3.07 -5.41 -10.93
N GLY A 104 -4.26 -4.85 -10.69
CA GLY A 104 -4.42 -3.58 -10.01
C GLY A 104 -3.97 -3.65 -8.54
N PRO A 105 -4.09 -2.57 -7.74
CA PRO A 105 -3.61 -2.56 -6.36
C PRO A 105 -4.15 -3.71 -5.51
N ALA A 106 -5.43 -4.05 -5.65
CA ALA A 106 -6.04 -5.15 -4.91
C ALA A 106 -5.43 -6.51 -5.29
N GLY A 107 -5.27 -6.78 -6.59
CA GLY A 107 -4.68 -8.02 -7.09
C GLY A 107 -3.21 -8.16 -6.72
N LEU A 108 -2.41 -7.10 -6.88
CA LEU A 108 -0.99 -7.09 -6.49
C LEU A 108 -0.79 -7.36 -4.99
N PHE A 109 -1.56 -6.71 -4.11
CA PHE A 109 -1.47 -6.97 -2.67
C PHE A 109 -1.99 -8.36 -2.30
N CYS A 110 -3.05 -8.85 -2.95
CA CYS A 110 -3.52 -10.23 -2.79
C CYS A 110 -2.41 -11.22 -3.18
N ALA A 111 -1.83 -11.06 -4.36
CA ALA A 111 -0.72 -11.90 -4.83
C ALA A 111 0.49 -11.84 -3.91
N TYR A 112 0.87 -10.65 -3.47
CA TYR A 112 2.02 -10.46 -2.57
C TYR A 112 1.82 -11.15 -1.23
N VAL A 113 0.64 -11.01 -0.60
CA VAL A 113 0.35 -11.67 0.67
C VAL A 113 0.31 -13.18 0.48
N LEU A 114 -0.41 -13.70 -0.51
CA LEU A 114 -0.48 -15.13 -0.79
C LEU A 114 0.90 -15.74 -1.12
N ALA A 115 1.73 -15.04 -1.91
CA ALA A 115 3.08 -15.50 -2.22
C ALA A 115 3.97 -15.55 -0.96
N LYS A 116 3.88 -14.57 -0.06
CA LYS A 116 4.58 -14.57 1.24
C LYS A 116 4.17 -15.75 2.12
N GLU A 117 2.91 -16.15 2.05
CA GLU A 117 2.37 -17.29 2.78
C GLU A 117 2.58 -18.64 2.04
N GLY A 118 3.30 -18.65 0.91
CA GLY A 118 3.71 -19.85 0.17
C GLY A 118 2.67 -20.45 -0.78
N TYR A 119 1.59 -19.74 -1.09
CA TYR A 119 0.49 -20.24 -1.94
C TYR A 119 0.78 -20.25 -3.44
N ARG A 120 1.83 -19.62 -3.93
CA ARG A 120 2.24 -19.53 -5.34
C ARG A 120 1.10 -19.10 -6.28
N PRO A 121 0.52 -17.90 -6.10
CA PRO A 121 -0.61 -17.45 -6.90
C PRO A 121 -0.26 -17.28 -8.37
N LEU A 122 -1.25 -17.46 -9.26
CA LEU A 122 -1.22 -17.03 -10.64
C LEU A 122 -2.01 -15.73 -10.76
N VAL A 123 -1.41 -14.70 -11.35
CA VAL A 123 -2.09 -13.43 -11.65
C VAL A 123 -2.37 -13.36 -13.15
N LEU A 124 -3.63 -13.19 -13.53
CA LEU A 124 -4.08 -12.98 -14.90
C LEU A 124 -4.39 -11.50 -15.08
N GLU A 125 -3.72 -10.85 -16.02
CA GLU A 125 -3.91 -9.44 -16.35
C GLU A 125 -4.25 -9.30 -17.83
N ARG A 126 -5.36 -8.59 -18.17
CA ARG A 126 -5.74 -8.38 -19.55
C ARG A 126 -4.77 -7.49 -20.32
N GLY A 127 -4.21 -6.50 -19.64
CA GLY A 127 -3.27 -5.57 -20.23
C GLY A 127 -1.82 -6.04 -20.16
N ALA A 128 -0.92 -5.13 -20.48
CA ALA A 128 0.51 -5.35 -20.44
C ALA A 128 1.10 -5.17 -19.03
N ASP A 129 2.35 -5.61 -18.86
CA ASP A 129 3.19 -5.22 -17.74
C ASP A 129 3.39 -3.70 -17.68
N VAL A 130 3.83 -3.20 -16.54
CA VAL A 130 3.85 -1.74 -16.29
C VAL A 130 4.80 -0.98 -17.22
N GLU A 131 5.88 -1.62 -17.69
CA GLU A 131 6.84 -1.02 -18.61
C GLU A 131 6.23 -0.87 -20.02
N LYS A 132 5.65 -1.93 -20.56
CA LYS A 132 4.98 -1.91 -21.86
C LYS A 132 3.74 -1.03 -21.81
N ARG A 133 2.95 -1.10 -20.72
CA ARG A 133 1.78 -0.25 -20.50
C ARG A 133 2.12 1.22 -20.51
N LYS A 134 3.27 1.63 -19.94
CA LYS A 134 3.74 3.02 -20.03
C LYS A 134 3.88 3.46 -21.49
N SER A 135 4.49 2.64 -22.33
CA SER A 135 4.62 2.92 -23.75
C SER A 135 3.26 3.01 -24.47
N ASP A 136 2.30 2.16 -24.11
CA ASP A 136 0.95 2.19 -24.69
C ASP A 136 0.18 3.47 -24.31
N VAL A 137 0.34 3.91 -23.06
CA VAL A 137 -0.26 5.16 -22.57
C VAL A 137 0.39 6.39 -23.21
N ASP A 138 1.73 6.43 -23.31
CA ASP A 138 2.46 7.51 -23.97
C ASP A 138 2.04 7.60 -25.46
N HIS A 139 1.96 6.47 -26.15
CA HIS A 139 1.49 6.40 -27.54
C HIS A 139 0.07 6.96 -27.71
N PHE A 140 -0.84 6.60 -26.80
CA PHE A 140 -2.21 7.14 -26.83
C PHE A 140 -2.22 8.66 -26.64
N TRP A 141 -1.44 9.20 -25.74
CA TRP A 141 -1.38 10.65 -25.51
C TRP A 141 -0.77 11.42 -26.70
N GLU A 142 0.18 10.80 -27.40
CA GLU A 142 0.82 11.42 -28.58
C GLU A 142 -0.04 11.34 -29.84
N THR A 143 -0.77 10.23 -30.04
CA THR A 143 -1.41 9.92 -31.32
C THR A 143 -2.94 9.93 -31.26
N GLY A 144 -3.54 9.80 -30.08
CA GLY A 144 -4.96 9.59 -29.89
C GLY A 144 -5.42 8.14 -30.18
N VAL A 145 -4.51 7.22 -30.51
CA VAL A 145 -4.83 5.82 -30.82
C VAL A 145 -4.84 4.99 -29.53
N LEU A 146 -6.03 4.59 -29.09
CA LEU A 146 -6.23 3.82 -27.87
C LEU A 146 -5.97 2.33 -28.11
N ASN A 147 -5.14 1.71 -27.26
CA ASN A 147 -5.11 0.27 -27.09
C ASN A 147 -6.22 -0.14 -26.10
N PRO A 148 -7.27 -0.90 -26.50
CA PRO A 148 -8.40 -1.21 -25.65
C PRO A 148 -8.03 -2.10 -24.46
N ASP A 149 -7.00 -2.92 -24.57
CA ASP A 149 -6.60 -3.89 -23.55
C ASP A 149 -5.46 -3.41 -22.65
N SER A 150 -4.68 -2.41 -23.08
CA SER A 150 -3.56 -1.85 -22.32
C SER A 150 -3.54 -0.32 -22.40
N ASN A 151 -3.97 0.36 -21.34
CA ASN A 151 -4.19 1.81 -21.33
C ASN A 151 -4.18 2.37 -19.90
N VAL A 152 -4.71 3.58 -19.68
CA VAL A 152 -4.79 4.21 -18.34
C VAL A 152 -5.68 3.42 -17.38
N GLN A 153 -6.63 2.61 -17.86
CA GLN A 153 -7.57 1.83 -17.02
C GLN A 153 -7.10 0.39 -16.80
N PHE A 154 -6.54 -0.24 -17.83
CA PHE A 154 -6.14 -1.65 -17.85
C PHE A 154 -4.63 -1.83 -17.94
N GLY A 155 -4.14 -2.88 -17.32
CA GLY A 155 -2.75 -3.24 -17.24
C GLY A 155 -2.20 -3.20 -15.81
N GLU A 156 -0.98 -3.67 -15.64
CA GLU A 156 -0.33 -3.84 -14.35
C GLU A 156 -0.30 -2.56 -13.52
N GLY A 157 -0.60 -2.67 -12.23
CA GLY A 157 -0.67 -1.55 -11.29
C GLY A 157 -2.03 -0.84 -11.26
N GLY A 158 -2.94 -1.13 -12.23
CA GLY A 158 -4.27 -0.54 -12.31
C GLY A 158 -4.28 0.97 -12.63
N ALA A 159 -5.46 1.60 -12.64
CA ALA A 159 -5.64 2.99 -13.03
C ALA A 159 -4.85 4.00 -12.15
N GLY A 160 -4.54 3.63 -10.90
CA GLY A 160 -3.79 4.48 -9.97
C GLY A 160 -2.35 4.77 -10.40
N THR A 161 -1.73 3.87 -11.15
CA THR A 161 -0.34 4.00 -11.61
C THR A 161 -0.11 5.21 -12.50
N PHE A 162 -1.10 5.59 -13.31
CA PHE A 162 -1.03 6.75 -14.23
C PHE A 162 -1.92 7.91 -13.78
N SER A 163 -2.20 8.01 -12.48
CA SER A 163 -2.96 9.11 -11.88
C SER A 163 -2.02 10.15 -11.25
N ASP A 164 -2.58 11.07 -10.45
CA ASP A 164 -1.83 12.10 -9.76
C ASP A 164 -1.02 11.59 -8.53
N GLY A 165 -1.02 10.28 -8.28
CA GLY A 165 -0.19 9.65 -7.23
C GLY A 165 -0.58 9.96 -5.78
N LYS A 166 -1.74 10.56 -5.55
CA LYS A 166 -2.21 10.87 -4.20
C LYS A 166 -2.71 9.61 -3.50
N LEU A 167 -2.19 9.36 -2.30
CA LEU A 167 -2.57 8.23 -1.44
C LEU A 167 -3.54 8.68 -0.33
N ASN A 168 -4.68 9.24 -0.71
CA ASN A 168 -5.66 9.73 0.25
C ASN A 168 -6.71 8.66 0.56
N THR A 169 -6.99 8.44 1.83
CA THR A 169 -8.09 7.59 2.26
C THR A 169 -8.81 8.20 3.48
N LEU A 170 -10.13 8.03 3.52
CA LEU A 170 -10.96 8.37 4.68
C LEU A 170 -11.21 7.16 5.59
N VAL A 171 -10.71 5.99 5.22
CA VAL A 171 -10.88 4.75 5.98
C VAL A 171 -10.15 4.85 7.32
N LYS A 172 -10.89 4.62 8.41
CA LYS A 172 -10.30 4.48 9.75
C LYS A 172 -9.73 3.08 9.90
N ASP A 173 -8.42 2.97 9.76
CA ASP A 173 -7.72 1.68 9.84
C ASP A 173 -7.51 1.25 11.31
N LYS A 174 -8.35 0.34 11.77
CA LYS A 174 -8.24 -0.26 13.11
C LYS A 174 -7.29 -1.46 13.15
N ASN A 175 -6.97 -2.05 12.01
CA ASN A 175 -6.25 -3.33 11.89
C ASN A 175 -4.82 -3.17 11.32
N GLY A 176 -4.36 -1.96 11.08
CA GLY A 176 -3.02 -1.70 10.55
C GLY A 176 -2.85 -1.98 9.04
N ARG A 177 -3.94 -2.17 8.28
CA ARG A 177 -3.89 -2.50 6.84
C ARG A 177 -3.34 -1.35 6.00
N ASN A 178 -3.79 -0.12 6.24
CA ASN A 178 -3.27 1.05 5.54
C ASN A 178 -1.77 1.23 5.81
N ARG A 179 -1.37 1.00 7.05
CA ARG A 179 0.05 1.06 7.44
C ARG A 179 0.87 0.00 6.71
N PHE A 180 0.37 -1.23 6.64
CA PHE A 180 0.99 -2.33 5.90
C PHE A 180 1.16 -2.00 4.41
N VAL A 181 0.15 -1.40 3.77
CA VAL A 181 0.23 -0.96 2.36
C VAL A 181 1.34 0.08 2.17
N LEU A 182 1.38 1.13 3.00
CA LEU A 182 2.40 2.18 2.91
C LEU A 182 3.81 1.64 3.18
N GLU A 183 3.97 0.78 4.18
CA GLU A 183 5.25 0.12 4.49
C GLU A 183 5.72 -0.79 3.35
N THR A 184 4.78 -1.45 2.67
CA THR A 184 5.07 -2.23 1.47
C THR A 184 5.56 -1.35 0.34
N PHE A 185 4.93 -0.21 0.09
CA PHE A 185 5.40 0.74 -0.92
C PHE A 185 6.80 1.27 -0.59
N VAL A 186 7.07 1.62 0.67
CA VAL A 186 8.43 2.03 1.10
C VAL A 186 9.44 0.90 0.90
N LYS A 187 9.08 -0.34 1.26
CA LYS A 187 9.94 -1.52 1.02
C LYS A 187 10.36 -1.64 -0.45
N PHE A 188 9.47 -1.28 -1.38
CA PHE A 188 9.71 -1.39 -2.83
C PHE A 188 10.19 -0.07 -3.48
N GLY A 189 10.46 0.96 -2.70
CA GLY A 189 11.19 2.14 -3.18
C GLY A 189 10.47 3.48 -3.08
N ALA A 190 9.27 3.52 -2.51
CA ALA A 190 8.65 4.80 -2.19
C ALA A 190 9.39 5.51 -1.04
N ALA A 191 9.31 6.83 -0.99
CA ALA A 191 9.94 7.63 0.06
C ALA A 191 9.30 7.34 1.44
N GLU A 192 10.12 7.33 2.50
CA GLU A 192 9.65 7.03 3.86
C GLU A 192 8.64 8.04 4.40
N ASP A 193 8.61 9.24 3.87
CA ASP A 193 7.72 10.31 4.32
C ASP A 193 6.23 10.00 4.09
N ILE A 194 5.89 9.15 3.11
CA ILE A 194 4.51 8.67 2.91
C ILE A 194 3.92 8.00 4.15
N LEU A 195 4.77 7.50 5.06
CA LEU A 195 4.34 6.84 6.29
C LEU A 195 3.76 7.80 7.32
N TYR A 196 4.01 9.12 7.20
CA TYR A 196 3.62 10.07 8.23
C TYR A 196 3.12 11.42 7.71
N VAL A 197 3.37 11.80 6.47
CA VAL A 197 2.82 13.02 5.88
C VAL A 197 1.31 12.92 5.73
N GLN A 198 0.58 13.96 6.07
CA GLN A 198 -0.90 13.92 6.13
C GLN A 198 -1.57 13.68 4.77
N LYS A 199 -0.93 14.08 3.68
CA LYS A 199 -1.40 13.87 2.31
C LYS A 199 -0.26 13.27 1.49
N PRO A 200 0.01 11.97 1.68
CA PRO A 200 1.12 11.33 1.00
C PRO A 200 0.89 11.29 -0.52
N HIS A 201 1.98 11.42 -1.24
CA HIS A 201 2.01 11.42 -2.69
C HIS A 201 3.18 10.57 -3.16
N ILE A 202 2.95 9.70 -4.15
CA ILE A 202 4.00 8.95 -4.85
C ILE A 202 3.94 9.35 -6.31
N GLY A 203 5.02 9.90 -6.85
CA GLY A 203 5.10 10.24 -8.27
C GLY A 203 4.90 9.00 -9.15
N THR A 204 4.34 9.19 -10.34
CA THR A 204 4.06 8.12 -11.30
C THR A 204 5.30 7.26 -11.60
N ASP A 205 6.45 7.90 -11.81
CA ASP A 205 7.71 7.19 -12.10
C ASP A 205 8.12 6.25 -10.94
N ILE A 206 8.01 6.73 -9.70
CA ILE A 206 8.30 5.93 -8.52
C ILE A 206 7.28 4.80 -8.36
N LEU A 207 6.01 5.06 -8.66
CA LEU A 207 4.95 4.06 -8.53
C LEU A 207 5.12 2.93 -9.56
N ILE A 208 5.53 3.22 -10.79
CA ILE A 208 5.92 2.24 -11.81
C ILE A 208 7.00 1.31 -11.27
N GLU A 209 8.07 1.88 -10.68
CA GLU A 209 9.15 1.10 -10.09
C GLU A 209 8.70 0.25 -8.89
N VAL A 210 7.84 0.78 -8.04
CA VAL A 210 7.26 0.04 -6.91
C VAL A 210 6.45 -1.15 -7.41
N VAL A 211 5.59 -0.97 -8.40
CA VAL A 211 4.75 -2.02 -9.01
C VAL A 211 5.64 -3.11 -9.62
N ARG A 212 6.64 -2.74 -10.42
CA ARG A 212 7.61 -3.66 -11.01
C ARG A 212 8.31 -4.50 -9.96
N LYS A 213 8.85 -3.88 -8.92
CA LYS A 213 9.54 -4.58 -7.82
C LYS A 213 8.61 -5.47 -7.00
N MET A 214 7.33 -5.09 -6.84
CA MET A 214 6.33 -5.96 -6.22
C MET A 214 6.13 -7.23 -7.06
N ARG A 215 5.97 -7.11 -8.37
CA ARG A 215 5.89 -8.26 -9.29
C ARG A 215 7.13 -9.15 -9.18
N GLU A 216 8.33 -8.57 -9.25
CA GLU A 216 9.59 -9.31 -9.13
C GLU A 216 9.67 -10.11 -7.82
N GLU A 217 9.24 -9.52 -6.71
CA GLU A 217 9.22 -10.21 -5.42
C GLU A 217 8.16 -11.34 -5.39
N ILE A 218 6.98 -11.14 -5.98
CA ILE A 218 5.96 -12.18 -6.11
C ILE A 218 6.50 -13.36 -6.94
N LEU A 219 7.16 -13.09 -8.08
CA LEU A 219 7.80 -14.09 -8.90
C LEU A 219 8.91 -14.84 -8.14
N ARG A 220 9.77 -14.13 -7.41
CA ARG A 220 10.82 -14.72 -6.56
C ARG A 220 10.24 -15.65 -5.48
N LEU A 221 9.05 -15.35 -4.97
CA LEU A 221 8.33 -16.16 -3.99
C LEU A 221 7.55 -17.34 -4.61
N GLY A 222 7.64 -17.54 -5.94
CA GLY A 222 7.03 -18.64 -6.67
C GLY A 222 5.62 -18.35 -7.20
N GLY A 223 5.16 -17.09 -7.16
CA GLY A 223 3.99 -16.65 -7.92
C GLY A 223 4.29 -16.53 -9.41
N GLU A 224 3.26 -16.37 -10.22
CA GLU A 224 3.35 -16.22 -11.67
C GLU A 224 2.43 -15.09 -12.15
N PHE A 225 2.80 -14.46 -13.28
CA PHE A 225 1.99 -13.48 -13.98
C PHE A 225 1.78 -13.90 -15.43
N SER A 226 0.54 -13.77 -15.91
CA SER A 226 0.19 -13.91 -17.31
C SER A 226 -0.47 -12.60 -17.76
N PHE A 227 0.26 -11.84 -18.59
CA PHE A 227 -0.23 -10.62 -19.21
C PHE A 227 -0.96 -10.93 -20.51
N HIS A 228 -1.74 -9.99 -21.03
CA HIS A 228 -2.62 -10.18 -22.20
C HIS A 228 -3.56 -11.38 -22.01
N SER A 229 -4.01 -11.60 -20.79
CA SER A 229 -4.82 -12.73 -20.36
C SER A 229 -6.14 -12.22 -19.78
N GLN A 230 -7.11 -11.99 -20.67
CA GLN A 230 -8.45 -11.56 -20.30
C GLN A 230 -9.28 -12.77 -19.88
N VAL A 231 -9.82 -12.77 -18.68
CA VAL A 231 -10.81 -13.78 -18.28
C VAL A 231 -12.15 -13.44 -18.94
N THR A 232 -12.63 -14.37 -19.75
CA THR A 232 -13.84 -14.22 -20.61
C THR A 232 -15.02 -15.03 -20.12
N ASP A 233 -14.78 -16.06 -19.28
CA ASP A 233 -15.85 -16.86 -18.67
C ASP A 233 -15.40 -17.52 -17.37
N LEU A 234 -16.38 -17.89 -16.53
CA LEU A 234 -16.21 -18.64 -15.31
C LEU A 234 -16.93 -20.00 -15.41
N LEU A 235 -16.18 -21.05 -15.67
CA LEU A 235 -16.68 -22.41 -15.82
C LEU A 235 -16.79 -23.07 -14.43
N VAL A 236 -17.87 -22.79 -13.71
CA VAL A 236 -18.05 -23.15 -12.29
C VAL A 236 -17.99 -24.65 -12.06
N GLU A 237 -18.69 -25.44 -12.90
CA GLU A 237 -18.75 -26.90 -12.77
C GLU A 237 -17.39 -27.57 -13.02
N GLN A 238 -16.57 -26.98 -13.89
CA GLN A 238 -15.24 -27.45 -14.25
C GLN A 238 -14.15 -26.91 -13.30
N HIS A 239 -14.49 -25.98 -12.40
CA HIS A 239 -13.52 -25.25 -11.58
C HIS A 239 -12.41 -24.58 -12.40
N CYS A 240 -12.79 -23.97 -13.55
CA CYS A 240 -11.88 -23.32 -14.49
C CYS A 240 -12.28 -21.88 -14.78
N LEU A 241 -11.29 -21.08 -15.15
CA LEU A 241 -11.48 -19.78 -15.80
C LEU A 241 -11.17 -19.92 -17.28
N GLN A 242 -12.06 -19.42 -18.15
CA GLN A 242 -11.76 -19.30 -19.56
C GLN A 242 -11.00 -17.99 -19.82
N VAL A 243 -9.88 -18.08 -20.51
CA VAL A 243 -9.02 -16.94 -20.85
C VAL A 243 -8.99 -16.77 -22.36
N ASN A 244 -9.11 -15.52 -22.82
CA ASN A 244 -9.08 -15.13 -24.22
C ASN A 244 -10.03 -15.95 -25.11
N GLY A 245 -11.15 -16.43 -24.55
CA GLY A 245 -12.19 -17.19 -25.24
C GLY A 245 -11.86 -18.66 -25.55
N THR A 246 -10.65 -19.13 -25.28
CA THR A 246 -10.22 -20.47 -25.72
C THR A 246 -9.42 -21.27 -24.68
N GLU A 247 -8.63 -20.62 -23.85
CA GLU A 247 -7.76 -21.28 -22.87
C GLU A 247 -8.51 -21.50 -21.55
N GLU A 248 -8.46 -22.72 -21.03
CA GLU A 248 -9.04 -23.05 -19.72
C GLU A 248 -7.94 -23.19 -18.66
N ILE A 249 -8.05 -22.39 -17.59
CA ILE A 249 -7.11 -22.39 -16.48
C ILE A 249 -7.81 -22.93 -15.23
N PRO A 250 -7.35 -24.06 -14.67
CA PRO A 250 -7.89 -24.60 -13.43
C PRO A 250 -7.74 -23.61 -12.28
N ALA A 251 -8.83 -23.35 -11.56
CA ALA A 251 -8.88 -22.41 -10.46
C ALA A 251 -9.75 -22.95 -9.32
N GLY A 252 -9.14 -23.64 -8.36
CA GLY A 252 -9.85 -24.05 -7.14
C GLY A 252 -10.28 -22.88 -6.26
N VAL A 253 -9.54 -21.76 -6.33
CA VAL A 253 -9.91 -20.47 -5.75
C VAL A 253 -9.59 -19.38 -6.76
N ALA A 254 -10.59 -18.58 -7.13
CA ALA A 254 -10.44 -17.41 -7.98
C ALA A 254 -10.75 -16.13 -7.19
N VAL A 255 -9.89 -15.11 -7.33
CA VAL A 255 -10.06 -13.80 -6.72
C VAL A 255 -10.22 -12.75 -7.82
N PHE A 256 -11.41 -12.20 -7.97
CA PHE A 256 -11.67 -11.14 -8.94
C PHE A 256 -11.29 -9.77 -8.37
N ALA A 257 -10.21 -9.20 -8.87
CA ALA A 257 -9.67 -7.89 -8.50
C ALA A 257 -9.66 -6.93 -9.71
N ILE A 258 -10.72 -6.98 -10.52
CA ILE A 258 -10.86 -6.41 -11.86
C ILE A 258 -10.99 -4.88 -11.91
N GLY A 259 -11.18 -4.23 -10.76
CA GLY A 259 -11.38 -2.79 -10.67
C GLY A 259 -12.76 -2.34 -11.18
N HIS A 260 -12.92 -1.05 -11.35
CA HIS A 260 -14.22 -0.44 -11.69
C HIS A 260 -14.56 -0.52 -13.18
N SER A 261 -13.56 -0.56 -14.06
CA SER A 261 -13.75 -0.31 -15.51
C SER A 261 -14.01 -1.57 -16.34
N ALA A 262 -13.85 -2.77 -15.80
CA ALA A 262 -14.02 -4.05 -16.50
C ALA A 262 -15.50 -4.43 -16.64
N ARG A 263 -16.26 -3.65 -17.45
CA ARG A 263 -17.70 -3.80 -17.65
C ARG A 263 -18.07 -5.16 -18.22
N ASP A 264 -17.32 -5.62 -19.19
CA ASP A 264 -17.42 -6.95 -19.83
C ASP A 264 -17.29 -8.09 -18.79
N THR A 265 -16.36 -7.98 -17.87
CA THR A 265 -16.22 -8.98 -16.78
C THR A 265 -17.39 -8.90 -15.79
N PHE A 266 -17.93 -7.70 -15.50
CA PHE A 266 -19.16 -7.60 -14.69
C PHE A 266 -20.35 -8.23 -15.38
N GLU A 267 -20.50 -8.06 -16.70
CA GLU A 267 -21.57 -8.69 -17.49
C GLU A 267 -21.41 -10.21 -17.50
N MET A 268 -20.19 -10.72 -17.63
CA MET A 268 -19.89 -12.15 -17.57
C MET A 268 -20.21 -12.78 -16.21
N LEU A 269 -20.03 -12.05 -15.12
CA LEU A 269 -20.29 -12.55 -13.76
C LEU A 269 -21.78 -12.44 -13.34
N ASN A 270 -22.63 -11.74 -14.10
CA ASN A 270 -24.05 -11.50 -13.76
C ASN A 270 -24.94 -12.57 -14.35
#